data_920d781a5eef2d3c7f8c3e653cfa75c0
#
_entry.id   920d781a5eef2d3c7f8c3e653cfa75c0
#
_cell.length_a   1.000
_cell.length_b   1.000
_cell.length_c   1.000
_cell.angle_alpha   90.00
_cell.angle_beta   90.00
_cell.angle_gamma   90.00
#
_symmetry.space_group_name_H-M   'P 1'
#
loop_
_entity.id
_entity.type
_entity.pdbx_description
1 polymer ?
#
loop_
_entity_poly.entity_id
_entity_poly.type
_entity_poly.pdbx_seq_one_letter_code
_entity_poly.pdbx_strand_id
1 'polypeptide(L)'
;MRAECMTVNRTKKRVLVLIQAIACVLVLCFNASAASNSASYNSGTRHEQCASLSDAAKSYYEDYKYEELSSQTASQLLTTLRLLMTGTHDYRSSYSDCRDMASRTDSEGADGKISLLYTSVSVTRADFGGNTGTWNREHVWPKSLGGFDNSGAGSDMHHIRPSDASINSKRGNLKFGNVENGSSAKGSSLVGGMSGGTYSSAYFETLDNVKGDVARICLYVYVRYGGELSKCSSITNVFQSVDVLLEWCELDPVDEWEMSRNDVVGDIQGNRNVFIDYPEYAWLLFGREVPAKMVTPSGKAANNTDTNTPPTHDGECEHEFDAWEDVGESERMRMCLRCGKVVIEAKVDHKFGEWTVTKEASKTEKGQRERVCSECGYKETEDIDKIGGCSGSGSATMIVPIVSLICAMGIFIVKKR
;
A
#
# COMPACT_ATOMS: atom_id res chain seq x y z
N MET A 1 -32.88 39.76 53.31
CA MET A 1 -33.22 38.86 52.18
C MET A 1 -32.54 39.16 50.84
N ARG A 2 -32.27 40.40 50.43
CA ARG A 2 -31.60 40.65 49.11
C ARG A 2 -30.06 40.47 49.13
N ALA A 3 -29.39 40.61 50.23
CA ALA A 3 -27.92 40.46 50.33
C ALA A 3 -27.46 39.00 50.40
N GLU A 4 -28.22 38.12 51.01
CA GLU A 4 -27.90 36.67 51.08
C GLU A 4 -28.08 35.94 49.75
N CYS A 5 -29.05 36.38 48.92
CA CYS A 5 -29.27 35.77 47.58
C CYS A 5 -28.13 36.09 46.61
N MET A 6 -27.48 37.25 46.72
CA MET A 6 -26.33 37.61 45.88
C MET A 6 -25.02 36.87 46.25
N THR A 7 -24.81 36.56 47.53
CA THR A 7 -23.62 35.82 47.96
C THR A 7 -23.68 34.37 47.56
N VAL A 8 -24.82 33.73 47.69
CA VAL A 8 -25.01 32.31 47.26
C VAL A 8 -24.79 32.13 45.72
N ASN A 9 -25.23 33.12 44.93
CA ASN A 9 -25.07 33.04 43.47
C ASN A 9 -23.61 33.27 43.01
N ARG A 10 -22.83 34.06 43.73
CA ARG A 10 -21.39 34.24 43.45
C ARG A 10 -20.57 33.02 43.88
N THR A 11 -20.94 32.37 44.98
CA THR A 11 -20.26 31.12 45.41
C THR A 11 -20.53 29.95 44.47
N LYS A 12 -21.78 29.78 44.00
CA LYS A 12 -22.15 28.77 42.99
C LYS A 12 -21.42 28.97 41.67
N LYS A 13 -21.29 30.22 41.17
CA LYS A 13 -20.53 30.53 39.97
C LYS A 13 -19.02 30.22 40.13
N ARG A 14 -18.43 30.53 41.29
CA ARG A 14 -17.02 30.23 41.58
C ARG A 14 -16.76 28.73 41.67
N VAL A 15 -17.66 27.98 42.29
CA VAL A 15 -17.57 26.51 42.36
C VAL A 15 -17.74 25.88 40.98
N LEU A 16 -18.65 26.38 40.14
CA LEU A 16 -18.84 25.88 38.79
C LEU A 16 -17.61 26.13 37.88
N VAL A 17 -16.99 27.31 37.98
CA VAL A 17 -15.77 27.66 37.26
C VAL A 17 -14.59 26.80 37.75
N LEU A 18 -14.53 26.52 39.07
CA LEU A 18 -13.46 25.62 39.63
C LEU A 18 -13.64 24.19 39.17
N ILE A 19 -14.87 23.68 39.10
CA ILE A 19 -15.17 22.33 38.59
C ILE A 19 -14.84 22.22 37.10
N GLN A 20 -15.14 23.24 36.28
CA GLN A 20 -14.77 23.27 34.86
C GLN A 20 -13.25 23.36 34.69
N ALA A 21 -12.54 24.14 35.48
CA ALA A 21 -11.09 24.21 35.45
C ALA A 21 -10.43 22.87 35.86
N ILE A 22 -10.96 22.18 36.88
CA ILE A 22 -10.48 20.85 37.30
C ILE A 22 -10.80 19.79 36.22
N ALA A 23 -11.97 19.86 35.58
CA ALA A 23 -12.31 18.96 34.47
C ALA A 23 -11.39 19.18 33.27
N CYS A 24 -11.06 20.42 32.90
CA CYS A 24 -10.09 20.70 31.83
C CYS A 24 -8.67 20.21 32.19
N VAL A 25 -8.23 20.36 33.43
CA VAL A 25 -6.92 19.87 33.89
C VAL A 25 -6.90 18.32 33.90
N LEU A 26 -7.99 17.66 34.29
CA LEU A 26 -8.12 16.22 34.26
C LEU A 26 -8.14 15.67 32.81
N VAL A 27 -8.82 16.35 31.88
CA VAL A 27 -8.81 15.97 30.45
C VAL A 27 -7.40 16.16 29.87
N LEU A 28 -6.69 17.23 30.23
CA LEU A 28 -5.30 17.42 29.81
C LEU A 28 -4.34 16.40 30.44
N CYS A 29 -4.59 15.99 31.69
CA CYS A 29 -3.78 14.94 32.34
C CYS A 29 -4.07 13.52 31.77
N PHE A 30 -5.32 13.24 31.35
CA PHE A 30 -5.64 11.95 30.72
C PHE A 30 -5.08 11.85 29.31
N ASN A 31 -5.01 12.94 28.56
CA ASN A 31 -4.34 12.95 27.25
C ASN A 31 -2.80 12.88 27.38
N ALA A 32 -2.22 13.37 28.47
CA ALA A 32 -0.78 13.25 28.72
C ALA A 32 -0.36 11.84 29.21
N SER A 33 -1.28 11.04 29.81
CA SER A 33 -0.97 9.67 30.26
C SER A 33 -1.04 8.61 29.15
N ALA A 34 -1.71 8.87 28.04
CA ALA A 34 -1.72 7.96 26.88
C ALA A 34 -0.43 8.05 26.03
N ALA A 35 0.37 9.11 26.23
CA ALA A 35 1.59 9.35 25.46
C ALA A 35 2.87 8.69 26.05
N SER A 36 2.79 7.94 27.15
CA SER A 36 3.98 7.54 27.89
C SER A 36 4.45 6.10 27.73
N ASN A 37 3.87 5.32 26.81
CA ASN A 37 4.29 3.93 26.56
C ASN A 37 4.70 3.68 25.09
N SER A 38 5.15 4.70 24.37
CA SER A 38 5.81 4.47 23.09
C SER A 38 7.28 4.17 23.31
N ALA A 39 7.75 3.08 22.71
CA ALA A 39 9.18 2.80 22.59
C ALA A 39 9.94 4.09 22.21
N SER A 40 11.11 4.28 22.79
CA SER A 40 11.93 5.46 22.50
C SER A 40 12.33 5.46 21.04
N TYR A 41 11.67 6.30 20.23
CA TYR A 41 12.15 6.58 18.90
C TYR A 41 13.46 7.36 18.99
N ASN A 42 14.47 6.87 18.28
CA ASN A 42 15.82 7.45 18.35
C ASN A 42 15.99 8.68 17.46
N SER A 43 14.96 9.16 16.78
CA SER A 43 15.07 10.25 15.81
C SER A 43 13.75 10.94 15.53
N GLY A 44 13.83 12.24 15.26
CA GLY A 44 12.77 13.07 14.70
C GLY A 44 11.50 13.20 15.54
N THR A 45 10.57 14.00 15.06
CA THR A 45 9.25 14.16 15.64
C THR A 45 8.37 12.99 15.19
N ARG A 46 7.70 12.34 16.12
CA ARG A 46 6.66 11.37 15.77
C ARG A 46 5.39 12.14 15.44
N HIS A 47 4.82 11.88 14.28
CA HIS A 47 3.51 12.40 13.91
C HIS A 47 2.39 11.56 14.51
N GLU A 48 1.19 12.14 14.64
CA GLU A 48 0.03 11.39 15.11
C GLU A 48 -0.43 10.39 14.05
N GLN A 49 -0.95 9.23 14.49
CA GLN A 49 -1.53 8.25 13.59
C GLN A 49 -2.70 8.82 12.84
N CYS A 50 -2.74 8.62 11.53
CA CYS A 50 -3.85 9.01 10.69
C CYS A 50 -5.01 8.01 10.86
N ALA A 51 -6.14 8.49 11.40
CA ALA A 51 -7.33 7.69 11.67
C ALA A 51 -8.49 7.98 10.72
N SER A 52 -8.29 8.80 9.68
CA SER A 52 -9.32 9.13 8.69
C SER A 52 -8.72 9.45 7.34
N LEU A 53 -9.43 9.04 6.28
CA LEU A 53 -9.10 9.46 4.92
C LEU A 53 -9.25 10.98 4.78
N SER A 54 -8.32 11.61 4.08
CA SER A 54 -8.44 12.99 3.62
C SER A 54 -9.60 13.14 2.63
N ASP A 55 -10.07 14.36 2.41
CA ASP A 55 -11.12 14.60 1.40
C ASP A 55 -10.60 14.36 -0.03
N ALA A 56 -9.30 14.59 -0.27
CA ALA A 56 -8.65 14.25 -1.54
C ALA A 56 -8.65 12.73 -1.77
N ALA A 57 -8.32 11.93 -0.74
CA ALA A 57 -8.39 10.47 -0.81
C ALA A 57 -9.83 9.99 -1.07
N LYS A 58 -10.82 10.48 -0.32
CA LYS A 58 -12.23 10.11 -0.54
C LYS A 58 -12.69 10.36 -1.97
N SER A 59 -12.33 11.53 -2.53
CA SER A 59 -12.66 11.87 -3.92
C SER A 59 -11.96 10.97 -4.93
N TYR A 60 -10.69 10.62 -4.70
CA TYR A 60 -9.92 9.75 -5.58
C TYR A 60 -10.51 8.34 -5.71
N TYR A 61 -11.12 7.82 -4.62
CA TYR A 61 -11.72 6.47 -4.58
C TYR A 61 -13.24 6.47 -4.75
N GLU A 62 -13.86 7.53 -5.26
CA GLU A 62 -15.32 7.62 -5.38
C GLU A 62 -15.92 6.41 -6.13
N ASP A 63 -15.24 5.96 -7.20
CA ASP A 63 -15.63 4.82 -8.03
C ASP A 63 -15.01 3.47 -7.58
N TYR A 64 -14.20 3.46 -6.51
CA TYR A 64 -13.46 2.28 -6.04
C TYR A 64 -13.79 1.96 -4.59
N LYS A 65 -14.77 1.09 -4.37
CA LYS A 65 -15.22 0.75 -3.02
C LYS A 65 -14.36 -0.33 -2.41
N TYR A 66 -13.93 -0.12 -1.18
CA TYR A 66 -13.11 -1.07 -0.44
C TYR A 66 -13.74 -2.46 -0.39
N GLU A 67 -15.05 -2.58 -0.15
CA GLU A 67 -15.76 -3.85 -0.03
C GLU A 67 -15.72 -4.65 -1.34
N GLU A 68 -15.70 -3.97 -2.48
CA GLU A 68 -15.59 -4.61 -3.79
C GLU A 68 -14.15 -5.07 -4.04
N LEU A 69 -13.16 -4.21 -3.74
CA LEU A 69 -11.75 -4.52 -3.97
C LEU A 69 -11.24 -5.59 -3.00
N SER A 70 -11.64 -5.53 -1.73
CA SER A 70 -11.21 -6.50 -0.71
C SER A 70 -11.77 -7.91 -0.92
N SER A 71 -12.83 -8.05 -1.74
CA SER A 71 -13.39 -9.36 -2.13
C SER A 71 -12.69 -10.01 -3.33
N GLN A 72 -11.77 -9.29 -3.97
CA GLN A 72 -11.01 -9.78 -5.12
C GLN A 72 -9.93 -10.79 -4.69
N THR A 73 -9.53 -11.67 -5.60
CA THR A 73 -8.31 -12.45 -5.43
C THR A 73 -7.09 -11.51 -5.39
N ALA A 74 -5.99 -11.98 -4.85
CA ALA A 74 -4.75 -11.21 -4.79
C ALA A 74 -4.29 -10.70 -6.17
N SER A 75 -4.41 -11.53 -7.21
CA SER A 75 -4.07 -11.16 -8.60
C SER A 75 -5.01 -10.11 -9.18
N GLN A 76 -6.32 -10.25 -8.95
CA GLN A 76 -7.32 -9.27 -9.38
C GLN A 76 -7.09 -7.93 -8.69
N LEU A 77 -6.87 -7.95 -7.37
CA LEU A 77 -6.58 -6.75 -6.60
C LEU A 77 -5.30 -6.06 -7.10
N LEU A 78 -4.21 -6.82 -7.31
CA LEU A 78 -2.98 -6.29 -7.89
C LEU A 78 -3.23 -5.59 -9.23
N THR A 79 -4.01 -6.23 -10.10
CA THR A 79 -4.35 -5.67 -11.43
C THR A 79 -5.18 -4.41 -11.29
N THR A 80 -6.22 -4.42 -10.45
CA THR A 80 -7.10 -3.26 -10.24
C THR A 80 -6.32 -2.07 -9.68
N LEU A 81 -5.52 -2.28 -8.62
CA LEU A 81 -4.71 -1.21 -8.03
C LEU A 81 -3.65 -0.68 -9.02
N ARG A 82 -3.03 -1.55 -9.81
CA ARG A 82 -2.08 -1.15 -10.86
C ARG A 82 -2.76 -0.27 -11.92
N LEU A 83 -3.91 -0.67 -12.41
CA LEU A 83 -4.67 0.10 -13.39
C LEU A 83 -5.09 1.46 -12.84
N LEU A 84 -5.57 1.52 -11.60
CA LEU A 84 -5.91 2.76 -10.93
C LEU A 84 -4.69 3.70 -10.86
N MET A 85 -3.60 3.26 -10.24
CA MET A 85 -2.40 4.09 -10.06
C MET A 85 -1.72 4.48 -11.39
N THR A 86 -1.87 3.66 -12.43
CA THR A 86 -1.30 3.96 -13.77
C THR A 86 -2.20 4.91 -14.53
N GLY A 87 -3.51 4.69 -14.50
CA GLY A 87 -4.50 5.46 -15.25
C GLY A 87 -4.68 6.89 -14.75
N THR A 88 -4.42 7.12 -13.47
CA THR A 88 -4.51 8.45 -12.83
C THR A 88 -3.16 9.18 -12.76
N HIS A 89 -2.06 8.56 -13.18
CA HIS A 89 -0.73 9.17 -13.16
C HIS A 89 -0.54 10.12 -14.35
N ASP A 90 -1.13 11.30 -14.27
CA ASP A 90 -1.21 12.27 -15.36
C ASP A 90 0.10 13.03 -15.60
N TYR A 91 0.77 13.43 -14.52
CA TYR A 91 2.04 14.15 -14.61
C TYR A 91 3.23 13.26 -14.29
N ARG A 92 4.07 13.00 -15.29
CA ARG A 92 5.33 12.25 -15.15
C ARG A 92 6.45 13.21 -14.76
N SER A 93 6.75 13.25 -13.47
CA SER A 93 7.79 14.12 -12.94
C SER A 93 9.18 13.78 -13.51
N SER A 94 9.99 14.80 -13.68
CA SER A 94 11.42 14.64 -13.98
C SER A 94 12.22 14.41 -12.70
N TYR A 95 13.43 13.90 -12.83
CA TYR A 95 14.32 13.73 -11.68
C TYR A 95 14.68 15.05 -10.98
N SER A 96 14.70 16.19 -11.71
CA SER A 96 14.87 17.52 -11.11
C SER A 96 13.64 17.95 -10.30
N ASP A 97 12.43 17.62 -10.76
CA ASP A 97 11.20 17.98 -10.05
C ASP A 97 11.17 17.40 -8.65
N CYS A 98 11.65 16.17 -8.46
CA CYS A 98 11.76 15.55 -7.12
C CYS A 98 12.62 16.34 -6.13
N ARG A 99 13.59 17.14 -6.62
CA ARG A 99 14.36 18.08 -5.81
C ARG A 99 13.64 19.41 -5.64
N ASP A 100 13.12 19.95 -6.74
CA ASP A 100 12.61 21.32 -6.77
C ASP A 100 11.27 21.43 -6.05
N MET A 101 10.48 20.34 -6.04
CA MET A 101 9.20 20.27 -5.34
C MET A 101 9.31 19.67 -3.91
N ALA A 102 10.50 19.27 -3.44
CA ALA A 102 10.67 18.68 -2.11
C ALA A 102 10.13 19.58 -0.97
N SER A 103 10.19 20.90 -1.12
CA SER A 103 9.58 21.84 -0.18
C SER A 103 8.04 21.85 -0.19
N ARG A 104 7.41 21.18 -1.14
CA ARG A 104 5.95 20.92 -1.15
C ARG A 104 5.66 19.52 -0.68
N THR A 105 6.35 18.53 -1.24
CA THR A 105 6.06 17.10 -1.00
C THR A 105 6.57 16.58 0.34
N ASP A 106 7.67 17.14 0.84
CA ASP A 106 8.34 16.66 2.06
C ASP A 106 8.49 17.78 3.10
N SER A 107 7.61 18.79 3.07
CA SER A 107 7.61 19.92 4.02
C SER A 107 6.94 19.54 5.33
N GLU A 108 7.46 20.06 6.44
CA GLU A 108 6.83 19.98 7.77
C GLU A 108 6.20 21.31 8.22
N GLY A 109 5.95 22.22 7.31
CA GLY A 109 5.33 23.51 7.64
C GLY A 109 5.66 24.63 6.66
N ALA A 110 5.34 25.88 7.08
CA ALA A 110 5.45 27.05 6.22
C ALA A 110 6.88 27.60 6.06
N ASP A 111 7.88 27.04 6.72
CA ASP A 111 9.24 27.57 6.77
C ASP A 111 10.14 27.13 5.58
N GLY A 112 9.59 26.33 4.66
CA GLY A 112 10.31 25.85 3.47
C GLY A 112 11.38 24.79 3.75
N LYS A 113 11.42 24.26 4.96
CA LYS A 113 12.26 23.11 5.30
C LYS A 113 11.64 21.83 4.79
N ILE A 114 12.47 20.81 4.68
CA ILE A 114 12.09 19.48 4.21
C ILE A 114 12.49 18.43 5.25
N SER A 115 11.65 17.41 5.44
CA SER A 115 11.91 16.27 6.31
C SER A 115 12.70 15.20 5.57
N LEU A 116 13.77 14.72 6.18
CA LEU A 116 14.61 13.65 5.62
C LEU A 116 14.12 12.28 6.04
N LEU A 117 13.89 11.38 5.07
CA LEU A 117 13.25 10.07 5.27
C LEU A 117 13.75 9.28 6.48
N TYR A 118 15.06 9.02 6.55
CA TYR A 118 15.60 8.08 7.53
C TYR A 118 15.83 8.66 8.93
N THR A 119 15.67 9.96 9.11
CA THR A 119 15.92 10.62 10.40
C THR A 119 14.78 11.51 10.87
N SER A 120 13.82 11.79 10.00
CA SER A 120 12.75 12.78 10.21
C SER A 120 13.26 14.16 10.64
N VAL A 121 14.52 14.48 10.32
CA VAL A 121 15.12 15.77 10.64
C VAL A 121 14.77 16.78 9.55
N SER A 122 14.26 17.94 9.96
CA SER A 122 13.97 19.06 9.06
C SER A 122 15.20 19.84 8.71
N VAL A 123 15.50 19.96 7.42
CA VAL A 123 16.66 20.70 6.89
C VAL A 123 16.25 21.72 5.84
N THR A 124 17.12 22.65 5.51
CA THR A 124 16.87 23.61 4.44
C THR A 124 16.95 22.94 3.08
N ARG A 125 15.98 23.19 2.20
CA ARG A 125 16.03 22.67 0.83
C ARG A 125 17.31 23.06 0.08
N ALA A 126 17.88 24.22 0.40
CA ALA A 126 19.13 24.71 -0.20
C ALA A 126 20.35 23.81 0.10
N ASP A 127 20.32 23.01 1.17
CA ASP A 127 21.40 22.10 1.54
C ASP A 127 21.48 20.85 0.63
N PHE A 128 20.88 20.92 -0.57
CA PHE A 128 20.94 19.87 -1.57
C PHE A 128 22.35 19.71 -2.16
N GLY A 129 22.81 18.46 -2.24
CA GLY A 129 24.11 18.13 -2.85
C GLY A 129 24.37 16.63 -2.89
N GLY A 130 25.57 16.24 -3.32
CA GLY A 130 25.99 14.83 -3.38
C GLY A 130 27.05 14.47 -2.33
N ASN A 131 27.47 15.44 -1.51
CA ASN A 131 28.58 15.27 -0.57
C ASN A 131 28.07 15.12 0.88
N THR A 132 28.96 14.65 1.76
CA THR A 132 28.73 14.67 3.21
C THR A 132 28.35 16.07 3.67
N GLY A 133 27.31 16.16 4.52
CA GLY A 133 26.79 17.44 5.00
C GLY A 133 25.71 18.07 4.12
N THR A 134 25.22 17.32 3.12
CA THR A 134 24.10 17.71 2.28
C THR A 134 23.01 16.62 2.28
N TRP A 135 21.85 16.96 1.76
CA TRP A 135 20.82 15.96 1.44
C TRP A 135 20.79 15.69 -0.06
N ASN A 136 20.34 14.50 -0.45
CA ASN A 136 20.11 14.11 -1.83
C ASN A 136 18.82 13.32 -1.98
N ARG A 137 18.52 12.92 -3.23
CA ARG A 137 17.34 12.10 -3.56
C ARG A 137 17.64 10.63 -3.31
N GLU A 138 16.92 10.04 -2.40
CA GLU A 138 16.92 8.62 -2.14
C GLU A 138 15.96 7.91 -3.10
N HIS A 139 16.43 6.85 -3.75
CA HIS A 139 15.59 5.86 -4.41
C HIS A 139 15.30 4.74 -3.41
N VAL A 140 14.16 4.82 -2.75
CA VAL A 140 13.77 3.85 -1.70
C VAL A 140 13.83 2.42 -2.22
N TRP A 141 13.33 2.17 -3.43
CA TRP A 141 13.72 0.99 -4.21
C TRP A 141 14.99 1.31 -5.00
N PRO A 142 16.16 0.68 -4.72
CA PRO A 142 17.40 1.02 -5.40
C PRO A 142 17.32 0.82 -6.91
N LYS A 143 17.85 1.77 -7.67
CA LYS A 143 17.87 1.70 -9.14
C LYS A 143 18.42 0.37 -9.68
N SER A 144 19.50 -0.14 -9.11
CA SER A 144 20.12 -1.39 -9.51
C SER A 144 19.23 -2.61 -9.26
N LEU A 145 18.46 -2.60 -8.16
CA LEU A 145 17.52 -3.65 -7.83
C LEU A 145 16.21 -3.54 -8.61
N GLY A 146 15.82 -2.31 -9.01
CA GLY A 146 14.60 -2.07 -9.80
C GLY A 146 14.81 -2.07 -11.31
N GLY A 147 16.06 -1.91 -11.77
CA GLY A 147 16.39 -1.89 -13.20
C GLY A 147 15.91 -0.64 -13.93
N PHE A 148 15.79 0.49 -13.26
CA PHE A 148 15.39 1.78 -13.81
C PHE A 148 16.48 2.86 -13.61
N ASP A 149 16.38 3.92 -14.39
CA ASP A 149 17.27 5.10 -14.31
C ASP A 149 16.59 6.26 -13.54
N ASN A 150 16.76 7.49 -14.02
CA ASN A 150 16.20 8.71 -13.44
C ASN A 150 14.87 9.11 -14.12
N SER A 151 14.12 8.16 -14.62
CA SER A 151 12.79 8.37 -15.23
C SER A 151 11.82 7.28 -14.78
N GLY A 152 10.54 7.46 -15.01
CA GLY A 152 9.51 6.54 -14.54
C GLY A 152 9.59 6.33 -13.04
N ALA A 153 9.79 5.11 -12.56
CA ALA A 153 9.97 4.83 -11.14
C ALA A 153 11.11 5.67 -10.51
N GLY A 154 12.16 5.97 -11.27
CA GLY A 154 13.31 6.73 -10.78
C GLY A 154 13.12 8.24 -10.68
N SER A 155 11.94 8.76 -11.03
CA SER A 155 11.56 10.16 -10.85
C SER A 155 10.15 10.34 -10.27
N ASP A 156 9.52 9.28 -9.81
CA ASP A 156 8.19 9.33 -9.20
C ASP A 156 8.27 9.88 -7.77
N MET A 157 7.46 10.90 -7.47
CA MET A 157 7.48 11.57 -6.17
C MET A 157 6.91 10.71 -5.03
N HIS A 158 6.09 9.69 -5.33
CA HIS A 158 5.72 8.68 -4.32
C HIS A 158 6.90 7.79 -3.92
N HIS A 159 7.86 7.63 -4.80
CA HIS A 159 9.03 6.77 -4.60
C HIS A 159 10.26 7.54 -4.09
N ILE A 160 10.54 8.73 -4.67
CA ILE A 160 11.74 9.50 -4.37
C ILE A 160 11.53 10.30 -3.09
N ARG A 161 12.50 10.20 -2.17
CA ARG A 161 12.48 10.90 -0.89
C ARG A 161 13.80 11.66 -0.65
N PRO A 162 13.77 12.81 0.04
CA PRO A 162 15.00 13.43 0.52
C PRO A 162 15.65 12.59 1.62
N SER A 163 16.95 12.45 1.59
CA SER A 163 17.75 11.74 2.60
C SER A 163 19.10 12.42 2.84
N ASP A 164 19.66 12.33 4.05
CA ASP A 164 21.05 12.67 4.31
C ASP A 164 21.97 11.85 3.39
N ALA A 165 22.88 12.51 2.67
CA ALA A 165 23.72 11.86 1.67
C ALA A 165 24.63 10.77 2.25
N SER A 166 25.03 10.88 3.53
CA SER A 166 25.87 9.88 4.19
C SER A 166 25.06 8.65 4.56
N ILE A 167 23.79 8.80 5.00
CA ILE A 167 22.89 7.68 5.26
C ILE A 167 22.53 6.98 3.97
N ASN A 168 22.12 7.74 2.94
CA ASN A 168 21.81 7.22 1.62
C ASN A 168 22.99 6.40 1.04
N SER A 169 24.21 6.90 1.18
CA SER A 169 25.42 6.18 0.75
C SER A 169 25.63 4.85 1.50
N LYS A 170 25.32 4.79 2.80
CA LYS A 170 25.44 3.56 3.59
C LYS A 170 24.32 2.56 3.28
N ARG A 171 23.12 3.08 3.06
CA ARG A 171 22.01 2.26 2.58
C ARG A 171 22.33 1.64 1.22
N GLY A 172 22.87 2.41 0.29
CA GLY A 172 23.35 1.94 -1.02
C GLY A 172 22.27 1.17 -1.78
N ASN A 173 22.55 -0.10 -2.07
CA ASN A 173 21.58 -1.02 -2.71
C ASN A 173 21.22 -2.22 -1.83
N LEU A 174 21.40 -2.12 -0.52
CA LEU A 174 20.98 -3.16 0.41
C LEU A 174 19.46 -3.34 0.35
N LYS A 175 18.98 -4.56 0.51
CA LYS A 175 17.55 -4.82 0.73
C LYS A 175 17.14 -4.32 2.13
N PHE A 176 15.89 -3.97 2.28
CA PHE A 176 15.33 -3.74 3.60
C PHE A 176 15.07 -5.06 4.33
N GLY A 177 15.29 -5.04 5.63
CA GLY A 177 15.09 -6.23 6.47
C GLY A 177 15.62 -6.01 7.88
N ASN A 178 15.34 -6.95 8.77
CA ASN A 178 15.79 -6.91 10.16
C ASN A 178 17.30 -7.23 10.25
N VAL A 179 18.02 -6.52 11.10
CA VAL A 179 19.47 -6.60 11.23
C VAL A 179 19.85 -6.88 12.70
N GLU A 180 20.26 -8.10 13.01
CA GLU A 180 20.60 -8.49 14.38
C GLU A 180 21.94 -7.91 14.88
N ASN A 181 22.98 -7.87 14.05
CA ASN A 181 24.32 -7.42 14.44
C ASN A 181 24.89 -6.48 13.38
N GLY A 182 24.28 -5.27 13.27
CA GLY A 182 24.64 -4.30 12.24
C GLY A 182 25.52 -3.16 12.74
N SER A 183 26.00 -2.40 11.77
CA SER A 183 26.66 -1.13 11.98
C SER A 183 25.65 0.00 11.90
N SER A 184 25.81 1.05 12.72
CA SER A 184 24.96 2.25 12.65
C SER A 184 25.17 3.02 11.34
N ALA A 185 24.08 3.34 10.65
CA ALA A 185 24.07 4.22 9.49
C ALA A 185 24.09 5.69 9.92
N LYS A 186 25.20 6.12 10.53
CA LYS A 186 25.37 7.51 11.00
C LYS A 186 25.26 8.51 9.86
N GLY A 187 24.42 9.51 10.06
CA GLY A 187 24.29 10.67 9.21
C GLY A 187 25.43 11.66 9.35
N SER A 188 25.38 12.70 8.56
CA SER A 188 26.37 13.80 8.55
C SER A 188 26.08 14.83 9.65
N SER A 189 26.87 15.92 9.66
CA SER A 189 26.60 17.09 10.50
C SER A 189 25.25 17.76 10.18
N LEU A 190 24.70 17.57 8.98
CA LEU A 190 23.40 18.09 8.58
C LEU A 190 22.28 17.59 9.52
N VAL A 191 22.38 16.35 9.95
CA VAL A 191 21.44 15.70 10.89
C VAL A 191 22.07 15.51 12.28
N GLY A 192 23.10 16.29 12.63
CA GLY A 192 23.77 16.20 13.93
C GLY A 192 24.43 14.84 14.21
N GLY A 193 24.75 14.05 13.17
CA GLY A 193 25.32 12.72 13.32
C GLY A 193 24.33 11.64 13.76
N MET A 194 23.01 11.92 13.72
CA MET A 194 21.97 10.95 14.04
C MET A 194 22.05 9.73 13.12
N SER A 195 21.66 8.57 13.64
CA SER A 195 21.56 7.34 12.86
C SER A 195 20.25 7.32 12.08
N GLY A 196 20.28 6.86 10.82
CA GLY A 196 19.09 6.55 10.03
C GLY A 196 18.71 5.07 10.07
N GLY A 197 19.36 4.28 10.95
CA GLY A 197 19.12 2.86 11.08
C GLY A 197 20.39 2.06 11.27
N THR A 198 20.33 0.76 11.06
CA THR A 198 21.44 -0.19 11.10
C THR A 198 21.58 -0.91 9.77
N TYR A 199 22.79 -1.38 9.43
CA TYR A 199 23.02 -2.15 8.21
C TYR A 199 24.02 -3.29 8.42
N SER A 200 23.82 -4.34 7.67
CA SER A 200 24.72 -5.47 7.55
C SER A 200 25.26 -5.56 6.11
N SER A 201 25.90 -6.66 5.74
CA SER A 201 26.27 -6.93 4.34
C SER A 201 25.05 -7.25 3.44
N ALA A 202 23.91 -7.62 4.01
CA ALA A 202 22.72 -8.06 3.29
C ALA A 202 21.55 -7.08 3.35
N TYR A 203 21.33 -6.47 4.53
CA TYR A 203 20.12 -5.70 4.82
C TYR A 203 20.42 -4.34 5.42
N PHE A 204 19.47 -3.43 5.20
CA PHE A 204 19.35 -2.16 5.88
C PHE A 204 18.04 -2.16 6.69
N GLU A 205 18.14 -1.96 7.98
CA GLU A 205 17.00 -1.77 8.88
C GLU A 205 16.93 -0.31 9.25
N THR A 206 15.86 0.36 8.82
CA THR A 206 15.61 1.75 9.19
C THR A 206 15.09 1.87 10.62
N LEU A 207 14.90 3.10 11.10
CA LEU A 207 14.31 3.37 12.42
C LEU A 207 12.85 2.94 12.44
N ASP A 208 12.34 2.58 13.62
CA ASP A 208 10.99 2.03 13.77
C ASP A 208 9.89 2.96 13.22
N ASN A 209 10.05 4.28 13.41
CA ASN A 209 9.12 5.29 12.94
C ASN A 209 9.24 5.64 11.43
N VAL A 210 9.96 4.84 10.66
CA VAL A 210 10.16 4.99 9.20
C VAL A 210 9.95 3.65 8.49
N LYS A 211 9.75 2.57 9.25
CA LYS A 211 9.60 1.22 8.71
C LYS A 211 8.38 1.11 7.79
N GLY A 212 7.25 1.62 8.26
CA GLY A 212 6.01 1.64 7.49
C GLY A 212 6.08 2.51 6.25
N ASP A 213 6.67 3.72 6.37
CA ASP A 213 6.91 4.61 5.23
C ASP A 213 7.62 3.88 4.09
N VAL A 214 8.73 3.22 4.43
CA VAL A 214 9.57 2.50 3.47
C VAL A 214 8.82 1.31 2.87
N ALA A 215 8.09 0.56 3.69
CA ALA A 215 7.32 -0.59 3.24
C ALA A 215 6.21 -0.16 2.26
N ARG A 216 5.44 0.88 2.59
CA ARG A 216 4.37 1.41 1.73
C ARG A 216 4.89 2.04 0.43
N ILE A 217 6.07 2.66 0.45
CA ILE A 217 6.75 3.13 -0.76
C ILE A 217 7.17 1.96 -1.65
N CYS A 218 7.74 0.91 -1.08
CA CYS A 218 8.14 -0.28 -1.86
C CYS A 218 6.92 -1.03 -2.42
N LEU A 219 5.81 -1.12 -1.68
CA LEU A 219 4.54 -1.66 -2.19
C LEU A 219 4.01 -0.84 -3.37
N TYR A 220 4.08 0.50 -3.28
CA TYR A 220 3.71 1.36 -4.39
C TYR A 220 4.53 1.06 -5.65
N VAL A 221 5.85 0.98 -5.54
CA VAL A 221 6.73 0.67 -6.68
C VAL A 221 6.43 -0.71 -7.24
N TYR A 222 6.24 -1.72 -6.38
CA TYR A 222 5.87 -3.08 -6.76
C TYR A 222 4.58 -3.12 -7.59
N VAL A 223 3.53 -2.48 -7.09
CA VAL A 223 2.23 -2.52 -7.77
C VAL A 223 2.24 -1.62 -9.01
N ARG A 224 2.70 -0.36 -8.88
CA ARG A 224 2.65 0.62 -9.97
C ARG A 224 3.57 0.25 -11.14
N TYR A 225 4.76 -0.24 -10.86
CA TYR A 225 5.80 -0.46 -11.87
C TYR A 225 6.14 -1.93 -12.13
N GLY A 226 5.70 -2.85 -11.30
CA GLY A 226 6.03 -4.28 -11.43
C GLY A 226 5.49 -4.96 -12.69
N GLY A 227 4.53 -4.35 -13.39
CA GLY A 227 4.09 -4.80 -14.72
C GLY A 227 5.00 -4.33 -15.86
N GLU A 228 5.72 -3.22 -15.66
CA GLU A 228 6.61 -2.62 -16.66
C GLU A 228 8.09 -3.02 -16.43
N LEU A 229 8.45 -3.25 -15.16
CA LEU A 229 9.82 -3.49 -14.71
C LEU A 229 9.91 -4.87 -14.02
N SER A 230 10.46 -5.85 -14.72
CA SER A 230 10.57 -7.23 -14.20
C SER A 230 11.29 -7.33 -12.85
N LYS A 231 12.25 -6.44 -12.58
CA LYS A 231 12.94 -6.38 -11.28
C LYS A 231 12.09 -5.77 -10.16
N CYS A 232 10.98 -5.09 -10.48
CA CYS A 232 10.00 -4.60 -9.51
C CYS A 232 8.81 -5.55 -9.33
N SER A 233 8.78 -6.71 -10.02
CA SER A 233 7.65 -7.65 -10.00
C SER A 233 7.63 -8.59 -8.79
N SER A 234 8.55 -8.45 -7.84
CA SER A 234 8.53 -9.16 -6.56
C SER A 234 9.06 -8.28 -5.45
N ILE A 235 8.35 -8.27 -4.33
CA ILE A 235 8.74 -7.49 -3.16
C ILE A 235 10.06 -7.99 -2.55
N THR A 236 10.37 -9.28 -2.68
CA THR A 236 11.62 -9.87 -2.20
C THR A 236 12.86 -9.44 -2.98
N ASN A 237 12.69 -8.70 -4.07
CA ASN A 237 13.82 -8.05 -4.74
C ASN A 237 14.37 -6.86 -3.94
N VAL A 238 13.58 -6.28 -3.03
CA VAL A 238 13.94 -5.11 -2.22
C VAL A 238 13.74 -5.32 -0.72
N PHE A 239 12.94 -6.28 -0.30
CA PHE A 239 12.73 -6.68 1.10
C PHE A 239 13.26 -8.07 1.39
N GLN A 240 13.57 -8.35 2.65
CA GLN A 240 13.96 -9.66 3.15
C GLN A 240 12.86 -10.69 2.89
N SER A 241 11.63 -10.37 3.23
CA SER A 241 10.44 -11.19 3.00
C SER A 241 9.18 -10.33 2.97
N VAL A 242 8.06 -10.93 2.56
CA VAL A 242 6.72 -10.32 2.69
C VAL A 242 6.35 -10.16 4.16
N ASP A 243 6.69 -11.14 5.01
CA ASP A 243 6.34 -11.09 6.43
C ASP A 243 7.04 -9.91 7.14
N VAL A 244 8.33 -9.68 6.87
CA VAL A 244 9.05 -8.49 7.38
C VAL A 244 8.46 -7.19 6.85
N LEU A 245 8.05 -7.15 5.59
CA LEU A 245 7.40 -5.96 5.03
C LEU A 245 6.07 -5.65 5.74
N LEU A 246 5.23 -6.67 5.96
CA LEU A 246 3.94 -6.52 6.65
C LEU A 246 4.13 -6.19 8.13
N GLU A 247 5.10 -6.81 8.80
CA GLU A 247 5.52 -6.44 10.17
C GLU A 247 5.90 -4.96 10.25
N TRP A 248 6.65 -4.44 9.28
CA TRP A 248 7.02 -3.03 9.23
C TRP A 248 5.83 -2.11 9.00
N CYS A 249 4.86 -2.51 8.19
CA CYS A 249 3.60 -1.77 8.02
C CYS A 249 2.75 -1.73 9.30
N GLU A 250 2.78 -2.79 10.12
CA GLU A 250 2.04 -2.86 11.38
C GLU A 250 2.75 -2.08 12.50
N LEU A 251 4.10 -2.17 12.55
CA LEU A 251 4.92 -1.50 13.56
C LEU A 251 4.87 0.02 13.43
N ASP A 252 4.79 0.52 12.21
CA ASP A 252 4.76 1.94 11.87
C ASP A 252 3.52 2.24 10.99
N PRO A 253 2.34 2.38 11.63
CA PRO A 253 1.09 2.70 10.93
C PRO A 253 1.15 4.09 10.28
N VAL A 254 0.30 4.29 9.27
CA VAL A 254 0.20 5.58 8.56
C VAL A 254 -0.04 6.72 9.53
N ASP A 255 0.75 7.77 9.42
CA ASP A 255 0.61 9.00 10.17
C ASP A 255 0.00 10.15 9.34
N GLU A 256 -0.35 11.26 10.01
CA GLU A 256 -0.95 12.41 9.35
C GLU A 256 0.01 13.09 8.36
N TRP A 257 1.31 12.99 8.59
CA TRP A 257 2.30 13.54 7.68
C TRP A 257 2.38 12.75 6.36
N GLU A 258 2.38 11.40 6.43
CA GLU A 258 2.30 10.56 5.24
C GLU A 258 1.03 10.83 4.41
N MET A 259 -0.13 10.94 5.08
CA MET A 259 -1.40 11.27 4.41
C MET A 259 -1.32 12.63 3.73
N SER A 260 -0.83 13.65 4.42
CA SER A 260 -0.65 15.00 3.86
C SER A 260 0.30 14.98 2.66
N ARG A 261 1.41 14.24 2.75
CA ARG A 261 2.34 14.06 1.64
C ARG A 261 1.67 13.38 0.44
N ASN A 262 0.88 12.33 0.71
CA ASN A 262 0.14 11.61 -0.32
C ASN A 262 -0.85 12.53 -1.06
N ASP A 263 -1.51 13.44 -0.33
CA ASP A 263 -2.39 14.46 -0.91
C ASP A 263 -1.62 15.42 -1.83
N VAL A 264 -0.49 15.93 -1.36
CA VAL A 264 0.34 16.86 -2.14
C VAL A 264 0.91 16.20 -3.40
N VAL A 265 1.39 14.97 -3.30
CA VAL A 265 1.91 14.24 -4.47
C VAL A 265 0.76 13.91 -5.43
N GLY A 266 -0.40 13.52 -4.90
CA GLY A 266 -1.61 13.29 -5.68
C GLY A 266 -2.08 14.54 -6.44
N ASP A 267 -2.04 15.71 -5.81
CA ASP A 267 -2.32 17.01 -6.46
C ASP A 267 -1.34 17.31 -7.61
N ILE A 268 -0.08 16.89 -7.47
CA ILE A 268 0.96 17.12 -8.50
C ILE A 268 0.89 16.09 -9.62
N GLN A 269 0.85 14.78 -9.27
CA GLN A 269 0.99 13.68 -10.23
C GLN A 269 -0.33 13.11 -10.73
N GLY A 270 -1.43 13.36 -10.01
CA GLY A 270 -2.77 12.81 -10.29
C GLY A 270 -3.03 11.47 -9.60
N ASN A 271 -2.01 10.64 -9.40
CA ASN A 271 -2.13 9.35 -8.73
C ASN A 271 -1.77 9.43 -7.23
N ARG A 272 -2.21 8.41 -6.47
CA ARG A 272 -1.95 8.30 -5.04
C ARG A 272 -1.21 6.99 -4.72
N ASN A 273 -0.48 6.97 -3.61
CA ASN A 273 -0.03 5.72 -3.01
C ASN A 273 -1.19 5.09 -2.23
N VAL A 274 -1.81 4.07 -2.81
CA VAL A 274 -3.00 3.42 -2.25
C VAL A 274 -2.73 2.75 -0.90
N PHE A 275 -1.47 2.42 -0.58
CA PHE A 275 -1.08 1.79 0.68
C PHE A 275 -0.96 2.78 1.85
N ILE A 276 -1.02 4.08 1.57
CA ILE A 276 -1.19 5.12 2.60
C ILE A 276 -2.68 5.29 2.91
N ASP A 277 -3.53 5.33 1.90
CA ASP A 277 -4.97 5.53 2.06
C ASP A 277 -5.67 4.28 2.62
N TYR A 278 -5.31 3.11 2.10
CA TYR A 278 -5.84 1.79 2.46
C TYR A 278 -4.70 0.80 2.74
N PRO A 279 -3.99 0.93 3.87
CA PRO A 279 -2.86 0.04 4.19
C PRO A 279 -3.27 -1.42 4.27
N GLU A 280 -4.55 -1.74 4.47
CA GLU A 280 -5.10 -3.09 4.46
C GLU A 280 -4.80 -3.86 3.17
N TYR A 281 -4.71 -3.15 2.05
CA TYR A 281 -4.37 -3.79 0.76
C TYR A 281 -2.99 -4.44 0.77
N ALA A 282 -2.08 -4.05 1.68
CA ALA A 282 -0.78 -4.71 1.82
C ALA A 282 -0.94 -6.19 2.20
N TRP A 283 -1.85 -6.51 3.14
CA TRP A 283 -2.14 -7.90 3.52
C TRP A 283 -2.93 -8.64 2.46
N LEU A 284 -3.96 -8.01 1.92
CA LEU A 284 -4.84 -8.63 0.92
C LEU A 284 -4.08 -9.02 -0.36
N LEU A 285 -3.10 -8.22 -0.78
CA LEU A 285 -2.24 -8.54 -1.93
C LEU A 285 -1.44 -9.83 -1.77
N PHE A 286 -1.18 -10.26 -0.55
CA PHE A 286 -0.44 -11.50 -0.26
C PHE A 286 -1.33 -12.59 0.33
N GLY A 287 -2.67 -12.47 0.18
CA GLY A 287 -3.62 -13.43 0.70
C GLY A 287 -3.54 -13.60 2.22
N ARG A 288 -3.17 -12.52 2.93
CA ARG A 288 -3.08 -12.49 4.39
C ARG A 288 -4.30 -11.79 4.98
N GLU A 289 -4.67 -12.18 6.18
CA GLU A 289 -5.67 -11.48 6.96
C GLU A 289 -5.12 -10.14 7.46
N VAL A 290 -5.97 -9.12 7.39
CA VAL A 290 -5.63 -7.80 7.93
C VAL A 290 -5.65 -7.87 9.46
N PRO A 291 -4.60 -7.41 10.16
CA PRO A 291 -4.54 -7.45 11.62
C PRO A 291 -5.73 -6.73 12.26
N ALA A 292 -6.39 -7.43 13.19
CA ALA A 292 -7.47 -6.82 13.96
C ALA A 292 -6.95 -5.65 14.79
N LYS A 293 -7.74 -4.57 14.87
CA LYS A 293 -7.44 -3.37 15.68
C LYS A 293 -6.30 -2.47 15.18
N MET A 294 -5.76 -2.71 13.99
CA MET A 294 -4.83 -1.76 13.39
C MET A 294 -5.56 -0.43 13.13
N VAL A 295 -4.99 0.68 13.56
CA VAL A 295 -5.51 2.01 13.23
C VAL A 295 -5.10 2.35 11.80
N THR A 296 -6.08 2.58 10.95
CA THR A 296 -5.86 2.89 9.53
C THR A 296 -6.72 4.08 9.11
N PRO A 297 -6.28 4.86 8.11
CA PRO A 297 -7.08 5.99 7.62
C PRO A 297 -8.46 5.58 7.10
N SER A 298 -8.57 4.39 6.53
CA SER A 298 -9.84 3.84 6.03
C SER A 298 -10.78 3.37 7.14
N GLY A 299 -10.27 3.05 8.33
CA GLY A 299 -10.99 2.44 9.44
C GLY A 299 -11.46 1.00 9.18
N LYS A 300 -10.99 0.35 8.10
CA LYS A 300 -11.48 -0.97 7.69
C LYS A 300 -10.88 -2.11 8.52
N ALA A 301 -9.66 -1.95 9.03
CA ALA A 301 -9.01 -2.93 9.90
C ALA A 301 -9.72 -3.09 11.26
N ALA A 302 -10.31 -2.03 11.80
CA ALA A 302 -10.97 -2.04 13.10
C ALA A 302 -12.17 -3.00 13.22
N ASN A 303 -12.73 -3.42 12.09
CA ASN A 303 -13.89 -4.32 12.02
C ASN A 303 -13.49 -5.78 11.76
N ASN A 304 -12.21 -6.08 11.63
CA ASN A 304 -11.75 -7.45 11.43
C ASN A 304 -11.60 -8.16 12.78
N THR A 305 -12.33 -9.28 12.98
CA THR A 305 -12.42 -10.00 14.25
C THR A 305 -11.57 -11.27 14.32
N ASP A 306 -10.86 -11.62 13.25
CA ASP A 306 -10.11 -12.87 13.16
C ASP A 306 -8.65 -12.69 13.58
N THR A 307 -8.20 -13.62 14.45
CA THR A 307 -6.85 -13.64 15.05
C THR A 307 -6.10 -14.88 14.57
N ASN A 308 -5.49 -14.85 13.39
CA ASN A 308 -4.54 -15.88 12.99
C ASN A 308 -3.16 -15.28 12.74
N THR A 309 -2.17 -15.80 13.45
CA THR A 309 -0.77 -15.40 13.32
C THR A 309 -0.16 -16.04 12.08
N PRO A 310 0.50 -15.28 11.18
CA PRO A 310 1.16 -15.86 10.01
C PRO A 310 2.36 -16.75 10.40
N PRO A 311 2.69 -17.76 9.61
CA PRO A 311 3.91 -18.55 9.82
C PRO A 311 5.16 -17.75 9.43
N THR A 312 6.16 -17.72 10.30
CA THR A 312 7.50 -17.20 10.01
C THR A 312 8.23 -18.12 9.03
N HIS A 313 8.87 -17.56 8.00
CA HIS A 313 9.61 -18.33 7.01
C HIS A 313 11.01 -17.76 6.75
N ASP A 314 12.03 -18.52 7.13
CA ASP A 314 13.45 -18.27 6.82
C ASP A 314 13.87 -19.21 5.68
N GLY A 315 14.03 -18.68 4.46
CA GLY A 315 14.56 -19.47 3.36
C GLY A 315 14.14 -19.01 1.97
N GLU A 316 14.66 -19.73 0.94
CA GLU A 316 14.25 -19.55 -0.45
C GLU A 316 12.76 -19.88 -0.60
N CYS A 317 11.99 -18.98 -1.22
CA CYS A 317 10.53 -19.08 -1.22
C CYS A 317 10.02 -20.34 -1.93
N GLU A 318 9.43 -21.26 -1.19
CA GLU A 318 8.58 -22.30 -1.74
C GLU A 318 7.28 -21.65 -2.24
N HIS A 319 7.24 -21.37 -3.55
CA HIS A 319 6.15 -20.59 -4.13
C HIS A 319 4.78 -21.26 -3.97
N GLU A 320 3.88 -20.56 -3.28
CA GLU A 320 2.46 -20.88 -3.21
C GLU A 320 1.71 -19.87 -4.08
N PHE A 321 1.28 -20.30 -5.26
CA PHE A 321 0.60 -19.42 -6.19
C PHE A 321 -0.92 -19.45 -5.97
N ASP A 322 -1.57 -18.30 -6.13
CA ASP A 322 -3.01 -18.20 -6.30
C ASP A 322 -3.49 -18.80 -7.64
N ALA A 323 -4.79 -18.78 -7.89
CA ALA A 323 -5.36 -19.26 -9.13
C ALA A 323 -4.88 -18.42 -10.33
N TRP A 324 -4.83 -19.04 -11.52
CA TRP A 324 -4.59 -18.33 -12.76
C TRP A 324 -5.73 -17.36 -13.08
N GLU A 325 -5.40 -16.11 -13.34
CA GLU A 325 -6.31 -15.04 -13.73
C GLU A 325 -5.99 -14.58 -15.15
N ASP A 326 -7.03 -14.38 -15.95
CA ASP A 326 -6.88 -13.87 -17.31
C ASP A 326 -6.49 -12.40 -17.32
N VAL A 327 -5.40 -12.06 -18.01
CA VAL A 327 -4.90 -10.70 -18.19
C VAL A 327 -4.94 -10.36 -19.68
N GLY A 328 -6.05 -9.76 -20.09
CA GLY A 328 -6.29 -9.52 -21.52
C GLY A 328 -6.75 -10.77 -22.29
N GLU A 329 -6.67 -10.71 -23.62
CA GLU A 329 -7.19 -11.78 -24.49
C GLU A 329 -6.26 -12.99 -24.62
N SER A 330 -4.94 -12.79 -24.48
CA SER A 330 -3.92 -13.79 -24.83
C SER A 330 -3.01 -14.20 -23.67
N GLU A 331 -3.17 -13.62 -22.50
CA GLU A 331 -2.29 -13.88 -21.36
C GLU A 331 -3.08 -14.19 -20.09
N ARG A 332 -2.48 -14.97 -19.21
CA ARG A 332 -2.95 -15.20 -17.85
C ARG A 332 -1.81 -14.98 -16.87
N MET A 333 -2.15 -14.59 -15.65
CA MET A 333 -1.17 -14.41 -14.59
C MET A 333 -1.61 -15.09 -13.28
N ARG A 334 -0.64 -15.34 -12.43
CA ARG A 334 -0.82 -15.72 -11.03
C ARG A 334 0.27 -15.11 -10.18
N MET A 335 0.01 -14.97 -8.90
CA MET A 335 0.94 -14.38 -7.95
C MET A 335 1.25 -15.36 -6.82
N CYS A 336 2.52 -15.42 -6.42
CA CYS A 336 2.89 -16.15 -5.22
C CYS A 336 2.42 -15.40 -3.97
N LEU A 337 1.57 -16.03 -3.17
CA LEU A 337 1.02 -15.47 -1.94
C LEU A 337 2.08 -15.29 -0.83
N ARG A 338 3.24 -15.95 -0.97
CA ARG A 338 4.33 -15.85 0.03
C ARG A 338 5.34 -14.76 -0.27
N CYS A 339 5.62 -14.49 -1.54
CA CYS A 339 6.69 -13.54 -1.91
C CYS A 339 6.27 -12.49 -2.94
N GLY A 340 5.02 -12.50 -3.39
CA GLY A 340 4.51 -11.57 -4.38
C GLY A 340 5.06 -11.75 -5.79
N LYS A 341 5.80 -12.82 -6.09
CA LYS A 341 6.31 -13.07 -7.44
C LYS A 341 5.16 -13.30 -8.40
N VAL A 342 5.08 -12.47 -9.43
CA VAL A 342 4.10 -12.60 -10.51
C VAL A 342 4.67 -13.47 -11.62
N VAL A 343 3.86 -14.41 -12.10
CA VAL A 343 4.12 -15.22 -13.28
C VAL A 343 3.06 -14.91 -14.31
N ILE A 344 3.48 -14.50 -15.50
CA ILE A 344 2.60 -14.25 -16.65
C ILE A 344 2.96 -15.26 -17.72
N GLU A 345 1.95 -15.90 -18.30
CA GLU A 345 2.14 -16.80 -19.43
C GLU A 345 1.04 -16.60 -20.48
N ALA A 346 1.32 -16.97 -21.72
CA ALA A 346 0.33 -16.93 -22.76
C ALA A 346 -0.80 -17.93 -22.47
N LYS A 347 -2.05 -17.54 -22.74
CA LYS A 347 -3.18 -18.47 -22.74
C LYS A 347 -2.90 -19.55 -23.79
N VAL A 348 -2.92 -20.78 -23.33
CA VAL A 348 -2.82 -21.94 -24.24
C VAL A 348 -4.20 -22.14 -24.86
N ASP A 349 -4.30 -22.11 -26.17
CA ASP A 349 -5.48 -22.59 -26.87
C ASP A 349 -5.66 -24.07 -26.59
N HIS A 350 -6.59 -24.39 -25.68
CA HIS A 350 -6.82 -25.76 -25.28
C HIS A 350 -7.43 -26.58 -26.43
N LYS A 351 -6.80 -27.67 -26.80
CA LYS A 351 -7.38 -28.67 -27.70
C LYS A 351 -8.22 -29.66 -26.90
N PHE A 352 -9.46 -29.27 -26.63
CA PHE A 352 -10.37 -30.11 -25.88
C PHE A 352 -10.82 -31.33 -26.69
N GLY A 353 -10.90 -32.46 -26.01
CA GLY A 353 -11.61 -33.64 -26.48
C GLY A 353 -13.12 -33.49 -26.37
N GLU A 354 -13.84 -34.60 -26.65
CA GLU A 354 -15.30 -34.65 -26.49
C GLU A 354 -15.76 -34.51 -25.05
N TRP A 355 -16.95 -33.97 -24.85
CA TRP A 355 -17.57 -33.85 -23.54
C TRP A 355 -17.94 -35.23 -22.96
N THR A 356 -17.52 -35.49 -21.73
CA THR A 356 -17.89 -36.69 -20.97
C THR A 356 -18.83 -36.29 -19.83
N VAL A 357 -19.98 -36.93 -19.75
CA VAL A 357 -20.91 -36.70 -18.65
C VAL A 357 -20.36 -37.35 -17.38
N THR A 358 -20.11 -36.53 -16.37
CA THR A 358 -19.62 -36.96 -15.05
C THR A 358 -20.72 -37.12 -14.03
N LYS A 359 -21.84 -36.42 -14.24
CA LYS A 359 -23.08 -36.56 -13.46
C LYS A 359 -24.27 -36.41 -14.39
N GLU A 360 -25.15 -37.41 -14.41
CA GLU A 360 -26.41 -37.33 -15.17
C GLU A 360 -27.36 -36.32 -14.55
N ALA A 361 -28.03 -35.54 -15.42
CA ALA A 361 -29.11 -34.65 -14.97
C ALA A 361 -30.33 -35.43 -14.58
N SER A 362 -31.04 -34.99 -13.55
CA SER A 362 -32.33 -35.57 -13.10
C SER A 362 -33.44 -34.51 -13.13
N LYS A 363 -34.64 -34.88 -12.76
CA LYS A 363 -35.78 -33.95 -12.63
C LYS A 363 -35.58 -32.94 -11.50
N THR A 364 -34.74 -33.27 -10.52
CA THR A 364 -34.54 -32.48 -9.29
C THR A 364 -33.15 -31.85 -9.22
N GLU A 365 -32.16 -32.43 -9.91
CA GLU A 365 -30.79 -31.99 -9.86
C GLU A 365 -30.22 -31.77 -11.25
N LYS A 366 -29.32 -30.78 -11.39
CA LYS A 366 -28.50 -30.56 -12.58
C LYS A 366 -27.48 -31.70 -12.72
N GLY A 367 -27.19 -32.08 -13.97
CA GLY A 367 -26.06 -32.92 -14.30
C GLY A 367 -24.80 -32.09 -14.47
N GLN A 368 -23.67 -32.77 -14.75
CA GLN A 368 -22.39 -32.14 -15.03
C GLN A 368 -21.64 -32.91 -16.10
N ARG A 369 -20.98 -32.23 -16.99
CA ARG A 369 -20.05 -32.82 -17.96
C ARG A 369 -18.69 -32.15 -17.91
N GLU A 370 -17.65 -32.88 -18.27
CA GLU A 370 -16.31 -32.37 -18.34
C GLU A 370 -15.68 -32.70 -19.70
N ARG A 371 -14.72 -31.89 -20.13
CA ARG A 371 -13.80 -32.20 -21.23
C ARG A 371 -12.39 -31.87 -20.83
N VAL A 372 -11.44 -32.58 -21.40
CA VAL A 372 -10.03 -32.52 -21.04
C VAL A 372 -9.24 -32.06 -22.25
N CYS A 373 -8.33 -31.10 -22.06
CA CYS A 373 -7.37 -30.72 -23.08
C CYS A 373 -6.37 -31.86 -23.31
N SER A 374 -6.22 -32.28 -24.56
CA SER A 374 -5.32 -33.38 -24.94
C SER A 374 -3.84 -33.04 -24.82
N GLU A 375 -3.50 -31.75 -24.77
CA GLU A 375 -2.10 -31.27 -24.72
C GLU A 375 -1.61 -30.98 -23.30
N CYS A 376 -2.48 -30.45 -22.42
CA CYS A 376 -2.04 -30.03 -21.08
C CYS A 376 -2.83 -30.65 -19.92
N GLY A 377 -3.86 -31.45 -20.22
CA GLY A 377 -4.70 -32.09 -19.17
C GLY A 377 -5.66 -31.15 -18.45
N TYR A 378 -5.78 -29.88 -18.87
CA TYR A 378 -6.74 -28.96 -18.29
C TYR A 378 -8.16 -29.47 -18.46
N LYS A 379 -8.96 -29.39 -17.38
CA LYS A 379 -10.37 -29.86 -17.36
C LYS A 379 -11.30 -28.65 -17.38
N GLU A 380 -12.23 -28.64 -18.32
CA GLU A 380 -13.34 -27.72 -18.34
C GLU A 380 -14.62 -28.46 -17.94
N THR A 381 -15.41 -27.87 -17.04
CA THR A 381 -16.66 -28.45 -16.54
C THR A 381 -17.83 -27.57 -16.88
N GLU A 382 -18.97 -28.18 -17.23
CA GLU A 382 -20.22 -27.48 -17.56
C GLU A 382 -21.41 -28.18 -16.93
N ASP A 383 -22.35 -27.39 -16.40
CA ASP A 383 -23.61 -27.91 -15.87
C ASP A 383 -24.56 -28.35 -17.01
N ILE A 384 -25.23 -29.51 -16.82
CA ILE A 384 -26.30 -29.99 -17.68
C ILE A 384 -27.63 -29.64 -17.00
N ASP A 385 -28.52 -28.95 -17.70
CA ASP A 385 -29.80 -28.57 -17.13
C ASP A 385 -30.68 -29.78 -16.74
N LYS A 386 -31.55 -29.56 -15.77
CA LYS A 386 -32.48 -30.60 -15.26
C LYS A 386 -33.39 -31.17 -16.36
N ILE A 387 -33.61 -32.48 -16.32
CA ILE A 387 -34.50 -33.14 -17.25
C ILE A 387 -35.95 -32.89 -16.84
N GLY A 388 -36.71 -32.14 -17.66
CA GLY A 388 -38.17 -32.09 -17.58
C GLY A 388 -38.78 -30.85 -16.97
N GLY A 389 -39.22 -30.01 -17.87
CA GLY A 389 -40.26 -28.98 -17.75
C GLY A 389 -40.72 -28.67 -19.17
N CYS A 390 -41.85 -29.24 -19.60
CA CYS A 390 -42.47 -28.84 -20.88
C CYS A 390 -42.86 -27.37 -20.82
N SER A 391 -42.21 -26.54 -21.61
CA SER A 391 -42.83 -25.33 -22.14
C SER A 391 -42.14 -25.00 -23.44
N GLY A 392 -42.97 -24.79 -24.43
CA GLY A 392 -42.70 -24.81 -25.85
C GLY A 392 -41.91 -23.62 -26.39
N SER A 393 -41.54 -23.86 -27.61
CA SER A 393 -41.15 -22.95 -28.69
C SER A 393 -39.89 -22.10 -28.52
N GLY A 394 -38.84 -22.53 -29.18
CA GLY A 394 -38.08 -21.82 -30.17
C GLY A 394 -37.41 -20.50 -29.79
N SER A 395 -36.18 -20.60 -29.48
CA SER A 395 -35.09 -19.75 -30.05
C SER A 395 -33.80 -20.32 -29.55
N ALA A 396 -32.95 -20.74 -30.45
CA ALA A 396 -31.55 -20.99 -30.12
C ALA A 396 -30.89 -19.64 -29.77
N THR A 397 -30.94 -19.32 -28.48
CA THR A 397 -30.13 -18.23 -27.93
C THR A 397 -28.79 -18.86 -27.60
N MET A 398 -27.79 -18.52 -28.38
CA MET A 398 -26.42 -18.75 -27.98
C MET A 398 -26.25 -18.07 -26.63
N ILE A 399 -26.05 -18.85 -25.59
CA ILE A 399 -25.62 -18.35 -24.29
C ILE A 399 -24.13 -18.05 -24.49
N VAL A 400 -23.87 -16.79 -24.80
CA VAL A 400 -22.51 -16.22 -24.64
C VAL A 400 -22.19 -16.35 -23.16
N PRO A 401 -21.08 -16.97 -22.77
CA PRO A 401 -20.66 -16.94 -21.39
C PRO A 401 -20.57 -15.48 -20.97
N ILE A 402 -21.09 -15.17 -19.78
CA ILE A 402 -20.92 -13.86 -19.18
C ILE A 402 -19.42 -13.76 -18.81
N VAL A 403 -18.64 -13.43 -19.81
CA VAL A 403 -17.35 -12.80 -19.60
C VAL A 403 -17.70 -11.43 -19.03
N SER A 404 -17.29 -11.18 -17.81
CA SER A 404 -17.42 -9.92 -17.13
C SER A 404 -17.08 -8.80 -18.08
N LEU A 405 -18.06 -8.01 -18.44
CA LEU A 405 -17.94 -6.84 -19.29
C LEU A 405 -17.28 -5.72 -18.49
N ILE A 406 -15.96 -5.77 -18.36
CA ILE A 406 -15.14 -4.64 -17.96
C ILE A 406 -14.12 -4.43 -19.07
N CYS A 407 -14.60 -4.01 -20.22
CA CYS A 407 -13.76 -3.38 -21.22
C CYS A 407 -14.64 -2.77 -22.31
N ALA A 408 -15.27 -1.66 -22.03
CA ALA A 408 -15.69 -0.69 -23.04
C ALA A 408 -16.10 0.63 -22.35
N MET A 409 -15.16 1.36 -21.80
CA MET A 409 -15.28 2.81 -21.85
C MET A 409 -14.26 3.28 -22.88
N GLY A 410 -14.82 3.52 -24.04
CA GLY A 410 -14.11 4.01 -25.19
C GLY A 410 -13.43 5.34 -24.89
N ILE A 411 -12.21 5.40 -25.33
CA ILE A 411 -11.45 6.62 -25.48
C ILE A 411 -12.19 7.53 -26.48
N PHE A 412 -12.95 8.49 -25.98
CA PHE A 412 -13.34 9.65 -26.77
C PHE A 412 -12.23 10.68 -26.71
N ILE A 413 -11.35 10.62 -27.70
CA ILE A 413 -10.44 11.73 -28.00
C ILE A 413 -11.29 12.87 -28.56
N VAL A 414 -11.60 13.85 -27.73
CA VAL A 414 -12.08 15.15 -28.20
C VAL A 414 -10.88 16.02 -28.54
N LYS A 415 -10.55 16.03 -29.83
CA LYS A 415 -9.65 17.01 -30.43
C LYS A 415 -10.38 18.37 -30.39
N LYS A 416 -9.99 19.31 -29.53
CA LYS A 416 -10.36 20.73 -29.70
C LYS A 416 -9.15 21.53 -30.15
N ARG A 417 -9.44 22.33 -31.17
CA ARG A 417 -8.53 23.28 -31.84
C ARG A 417 -7.91 24.31 -30.91
#